data_206abe0d8b4f12c20a2787b23bd89c65
#
_entry.id   206abe0d8b4f12c20a2787b23bd89c65
#
_cell.length_a   1.000
_cell.length_b   1.000
_cell.length_c   1.000
_cell.angle_alpha   90.00
_cell.angle_beta   90.00
_cell.angle_gamma   90.00
#
_symmetry.space_group_name_H-M   'P 1'
#
loop_
_entity.id
_entity.type
_entity.pdbx_description
1 polymer ?
#
loop_
_entity_poly.entity_id
_entity_poly.type
_entity_poly.pdbx_seq_one_letter_code
_entity_poly.pdbx_strand_id
1 'polypeptide(L)'
;VSDYIKDIKFKLYEFKDVVIEPFKHILFNPISEDNYRFASHSYSKYKDILSNYSVDSPDTIKTKYDDVFMIQTSPNCFHMMVESLPRLWAYHTNKDENILINKNILDRFEGLFDILNQYLNFKNIQFSNYEVSKERITKHRFYVKTLKMFASTNSDVKKAVDDVKKLSVAFWQKYMQENFMPVTPFRKIFINRSIKGELQKRLRCGNQDEIFEKLKKKDFELLDPNEVNLKTAMKMCYEAKEIVGVHGAGLTNILFSQPGIKFTQLTYKNKQEDIYKNIANIMKLNYNVSYGLKKDKDIYATEEELFYIKGDL
;
A
#
# COMPACT_ATOMS: atom_id res chain seq x y z
N VAL A 1 -14.77 -14.79 -3.64
CA VAL A 1 -14.42 -13.38 -3.89
C VAL A 1 -15.65 -12.49 -3.74
N SER A 2 -16.82 -12.89 -4.29
CA SER A 2 -18.06 -12.11 -4.18
C SER A 2 -18.50 -11.85 -2.73
N ASP A 3 -18.23 -12.75 -1.80
CA ASP A 3 -18.66 -12.63 -0.41
C ASP A 3 -17.86 -11.59 0.40
N TYR A 4 -16.64 -11.28 -0.02
CA TYR A 4 -15.80 -10.24 0.62
C TYR A 4 -16.20 -8.82 0.22
N ILE A 5 -16.88 -8.64 -0.92
CA ILE A 5 -17.18 -7.32 -1.50
C ILE A 5 -18.59 -6.84 -1.15
N LYS A 6 -19.52 -7.76 -0.82
CA LYS A 6 -20.95 -7.44 -0.62
C LYS A 6 -21.23 -6.37 0.44
N ASP A 7 -20.37 -6.28 1.46
CA ASP A 7 -20.55 -5.35 2.58
C ASP A 7 -19.68 -4.09 2.50
N ILE A 8 -18.89 -3.96 1.42
CA ILE A 8 -17.96 -2.83 1.28
C ILE A 8 -18.68 -1.67 0.59
N LYS A 9 -18.75 -0.54 1.26
CA LYS A 9 -19.38 0.67 0.76
C LYS A 9 -18.35 1.62 0.14
N PHE A 10 -18.11 1.46 -1.14
CA PHE A 10 -17.31 2.40 -1.91
C PHE A 10 -18.19 3.29 -2.80
N LYS A 11 -17.71 4.49 -3.04
CA LYS A 11 -18.34 5.45 -3.93
C LYS A 11 -17.31 6.10 -4.84
N LEU A 12 -17.70 6.32 -6.08
CA LEU A 12 -16.98 7.21 -6.98
C LEU A 12 -17.33 8.65 -6.60
N TYR A 13 -16.29 9.41 -6.29
CA TYR A 13 -16.40 10.86 -6.09
C TYR A 13 -15.95 11.56 -7.36
N GLU A 14 -16.70 12.56 -7.76
CA GLU A 14 -16.38 13.43 -8.88
C GLU A 14 -16.27 14.87 -8.37
N PHE A 15 -15.18 15.52 -8.72
CA PHE A 15 -14.91 16.91 -8.37
C PHE A 15 -14.63 17.69 -9.65
N LYS A 16 -15.21 18.89 -9.75
CA LYS A 16 -15.02 19.77 -10.90
C LYS A 16 -14.17 20.96 -10.54
N ASP A 17 -13.34 21.38 -11.48
CA ASP A 17 -12.52 22.59 -11.38
C ASP A 17 -11.68 22.64 -10.11
N VAL A 18 -10.83 21.61 -9.91
CA VAL A 18 -10.05 21.47 -8.69
C VAL A 18 -8.55 21.69 -8.91
N VAL A 19 -7.94 22.29 -7.92
CA VAL A 19 -6.47 22.41 -7.82
C VAL A 19 -5.95 21.36 -6.83
N ILE A 20 -4.96 20.60 -7.25
CA ILE A 20 -4.35 19.55 -6.43
C ILE A 20 -2.95 19.98 -6.01
N GLU A 21 -2.69 19.86 -4.72
CA GLU A 21 -1.37 19.91 -4.11
C GLU A 21 -0.93 18.48 -3.81
N PRO A 22 -0.05 17.88 -4.66
CA PRO A 22 0.21 16.45 -4.62
C PRO A 22 1.02 16.01 -3.40
N PHE A 23 1.86 16.88 -2.83
CA PHE A 23 2.70 16.52 -1.69
C PHE A 23 1.90 16.31 -0.39
N LYS A 24 0.91 17.17 -0.16
CA LYS A 24 0.05 17.10 1.05
C LYS A 24 -1.25 16.36 0.81
N HIS A 25 -1.48 15.89 -0.42
CA HIS A 25 -2.74 15.26 -0.81
C HIS A 25 -3.97 16.14 -0.52
N ILE A 26 -3.85 17.42 -0.82
CA ILE A 26 -4.94 18.38 -0.67
C ILE A 26 -5.55 18.67 -2.02
N LEU A 27 -6.87 18.61 -2.04
CA LEU A 27 -7.71 19.05 -3.15
C LEU A 27 -8.42 20.32 -2.70
N PHE A 28 -8.30 21.35 -3.51
CA PHE A 28 -8.94 22.62 -3.31
C PHE A 28 -9.88 22.91 -4.46
N ASN A 29 -11.13 23.27 -4.14
CA ASN A 29 -12.05 23.78 -5.13
C ASN A 29 -12.06 25.32 -5.05
N PRO A 30 -11.52 26.04 -6.05
CA PRO A 30 -11.40 27.50 -6.01
C PRO A 30 -12.75 28.21 -6.10
N ILE A 31 -13.82 27.51 -6.53
CA ILE A 31 -15.16 28.09 -6.69
C ILE A 31 -15.94 28.01 -5.37
N SER A 32 -15.92 26.86 -4.71
CA SER A 32 -16.65 26.64 -3.45
C SER A 32 -15.83 26.94 -2.19
N GLU A 33 -14.55 27.27 -2.37
CA GLU A 33 -13.57 27.44 -1.29
C GLU A 33 -13.44 26.21 -0.38
N ASP A 34 -13.98 25.08 -0.80
CA ASP A 34 -13.93 23.82 -0.06
C ASP A 34 -12.58 23.12 -0.22
N ASN A 35 -12.09 22.64 0.90
CA ASN A 35 -10.83 21.94 0.97
C ASN A 35 -11.02 20.50 1.41
N TYR A 36 -10.33 19.61 0.72
CA TYR A 36 -10.45 18.19 0.98
C TYR A 36 -9.08 17.56 1.08
N ARG A 37 -8.89 16.71 2.06
CA ARG A 37 -7.70 15.88 2.17
C ARG A 37 -8.02 14.48 1.72
N PHE A 38 -7.17 13.95 0.85
CA PHE A 38 -7.19 12.53 0.53
C PHE A 38 -6.39 11.79 1.59
N ALA A 39 -7.05 11.00 2.40
CA ALA A 39 -6.36 9.93 3.08
C ALA A 39 -6.37 8.69 2.18
N SER A 40 -5.37 7.83 2.33
CA SER A 40 -5.25 6.58 1.57
C SER A 40 -6.48 5.66 1.69
N HIS A 41 -7.34 5.89 2.65
CA HIS A 41 -8.50 5.06 2.99
C HIS A 41 -9.82 5.82 3.04
N SER A 42 -9.81 7.12 3.20
CA SER A 42 -11.04 7.92 3.32
C SER A 42 -10.87 9.32 2.76
N TYR A 43 -11.99 9.94 2.54
CA TYR A 43 -12.11 11.32 2.15
C TYR A 43 -12.70 12.10 3.33
N SER A 44 -12.07 13.20 3.71
CA SER A 44 -12.57 14.06 4.77
C SER A 44 -12.47 15.53 4.39
N LYS A 45 -13.50 16.30 4.79
CA LYS A 45 -13.48 17.76 4.66
C LYS A 45 -12.54 18.33 5.71
N TYR A 46 -11.56 19.11 5.29
CA TYR A 46 -10.56 19.72 6.16
C TYR A 46 -10.84 21.21 6.29
N LYS A 47 -11.26 21.65 7.47
CA LYS A 47 -11.60 23.06 7.70
C LYS A 47 -10.39 23.94 8.06
N ASP A 48 -9.32 23.36 8.62
CA ASP A 48 -8.35 24.15 9.38
C ASP A 48 -6.95 24.32 8.76
N ILE A 49 -6.66 23.73 7.60
CA ILE A 49 -5.27 23.77 7.07
C ILE A 49 -5.01 25.00 6.19
N LEU A 50 -6.01 25.74 5.78
CA LEU A 50 -5.89 26.69 4.69
C LEU A 50 -5.91 28.17 5.06
N SER A 51 -6.00 28.50 6.31
CA SER A 51 -5.85 29.91 6.73
C SER A 51 -4.52 30.56 6.28
N ASN A 52 -3.55 29.75 5.83
CA ASN A 52 -2.21 30.17 5.40
C ASN A 52 -1.88 29.84 3.93
N TYR A 53 -2.85 29.35 3.13
CA TYR A 53 -2.61 29.07 1.71
C TYR A 53 -3.26 30.13 0.83
N SER A 54 -2.43 30.97 0.21
CA SER A 54 -2.88 31.73 -0.97
C SER A 54 -3.19 30.72 -2.08
N VAL A 55 -4.42 30.69 -2.52
CA VAL A 55 -4.83 29.87 -3.64
C VAL A 55 -4.46 30.62 -4.90
N ASP A 56 -3.52 30.05 -5.68
CA ASP A 56 -3.24 30.56 -7.00
C ASP A 56 -4.52 30.42 -7.84
N SER A 57 -4.87 31.45 -8.61
CA SER A 57 -5.94 31.33 -9.60
C SER A 57 -5.64 30.14 -10.52
N PRO A 58 -6.64 29.31 -10.87
CA PRO A 58 -6.49 28.25 -11.87
C PRO A 58 -5.78 28.69 -13.14
N ASP A 59 -5.91 29.97 -13.50
CA ASP A 59 -5.30 30.56 -14.70
C ASP A 59 -3.77 30.66 -14.60
N THR A 60 -3.22 30.76 -13.40
CA THR A 60 -1.77 30.83 -13.16
C THR A 60 -1.09 29.46 -13.12
N ILE A 61 -1.87 28.36 -13.07
CA ILE A 61 -1.36 27.01 -13.01
C ILE A 61 -1.02 26.50 -14.41
N LYS A 62 0.26 26.16 -14.62
CA LYS A 62 0.76 25.75 -15.94
C LYS A 62 0.32 24.34 -16.33
N THR A 63 0.24 23.42 -15.35
CA THR A 63 -0.11 22.02 -15.62
C THR A 63 -1.60 21.81 -15.43
N LYS A 64 -2.27 21.43 -16.51
CA LYS A 64 -3.72 21.22 -16.54
C LYS A 64 -4.05 19.87 -17.12
N TYR A 65 -5.06 19.23 -16.53
CA TYR A 65 -5.63 17.97 -17.01
C TYR A 65 -7.15 18.15 -17.19
N ASP A 66 -7.71 17.51 -18.19
CA ASP A 66 -9.15 17.52 -18.41
C ASP A 66 -9.87 16.54 -17.48
N ASP A 67 -10.24 15.37 -17.99
CA ASP A 67 -10.95 14.35 -17.24
C ASP A 67 -9.99 13.24 -16.83
N VAL A 68 -9.78 13.04 -15.54
CA VAL A 68 -8.85 12.04 -15.03
C VAL A 68 -9.40 11.25 -13.84
N PHE A 69 -9.03 9.98 -13.76
CA PHE A 69 -9.15 9.19 -12.54
C PHE A 69 -7.82 9.23 -11.78
N MET A 70 -7.84 9.74 -10.57
CA MET A 70 -6.62 9.82 -9.76
C MET A 70 -6.49 8.61 -8.86
N ILE A 71 -5.35 7.93 -8.99
CA ILE A 71 -4.89 6.95 -8.01
C ILE A 71 -3.99 7.67 -7.02
N GLN A 72 -4.40 7.69 -5.77
CA GLN A 72 -3.50 8.12 -4.71
C GLN A 72 -2.37 7.10 -4.58
N THR A 73 -1.16 7.53 -4.88
CA THR A 73 0.02 6.67 -4.91
C THR A 73 0.94 6.95 -3.73
N SER A 74 1.65 5.93 -3.28
CA SER A 74 2.64 6.01 -2.22
C SER A 74 3.92 5.29 -2.61
N PRO A 75 5.10 5.81 -2.28
CA PRO A 75 6.35 5.08 -2.46
C PRO A 75 6.48 3.86 -1.53
N ASN A 76 5.58 3.71 -0.57
CA ASN A 76 5.53 2.57 0.32
C ASN A 76 4.72 1.44 -0.33
N CYS A 77 5.32 0.25 -0.44
CA CYS A 77 4.73 -0.93 -1.04
C CYS A 77 3.39 -1.32 -0.39
N PHE A 78 3.28 -1.21 0.94
CA PHE A 78 2.03 -1.49 1.65
C PHE A 78 0.90 -0.58 1.16
N HIS A 79 1.10 0.73 1.18
CA HIS A 79 0.07 1.67 0.74
C HIS A 79 -0.28 1.50 -0.74
N MET A 80 0.72 1.18 -1.57
CA MET A 80 0.47 0.93 -2.99
C MET A 80 -0.40 -0.31 -3.20
N MET A 81 -0.02 -1.44 -2.61
CA MET A 81 -0.68 -2.74 -2.83
C MET A 81 -1.99 -2.91 -2.05
N VAL A 82 -2.09 -2.31 -0.87
CA VAL A 82 -3.29 -2.45 -0.03
C VAL A 82 -4.31 -1.36 -0.31
N GLU A 83 -3.87 -0.13 -0.53
CA GLU A 83 -4.78 1.01 -0.54
C GLU A 83 -5.02 1.59 -1.95
N SER A 84 -4.02 1.59 -2.82
CA SER A 84 -4.12 2.26 -4.13
C SER A 84 -4.64 1.34 -5.23
N LEU A 85 -3.94 0.24 -5.50
CA LEU A 85 -4.24 -0.63 -6.64
C LEU A 85 -5.58 -1.35 -6.57
N PRO A 86 -6.03 -1.86 -5.40
CA PRO A 86 -7.34 -2.52 -5.32
C PRO A 86 -8.51 -1.59 -5.66
N ARG A 87 -8.35 -0.30 -5.45
CA ARG A 87 -9.37 0.70 -5.85
C ARG A 87 -9.46 0.84 -7.35
N LEU A 88 -8.34 0.78 -8.05
CA LEU A 88 -8.32 0.78 -9.50
C LEU A 88 -9.09 -0.43 -10.05
N TRP A 89 -8.86 -1.61 -9.50
CA TRP A 89 -9.62 -2.80 -9.87
C TRP A 89 -11.13 -2.67 -9.61
N ALA A 90 -11.51 -2.17 -8.43
CA ALA A 90 -12.92 -2.02 -8.06
C ALA A 90 -13.64 -0.98 -8.95
N TYR A 91 -12.92 0.04 -9.40
CA TYR A 91 -13.43 1.07 -10.30
C TYR A 91 -13.44 0.62 -11.76
N HIS A 92 -12.49 -0.22 -12.16
CA HIS A 92 -12.30 -0.61 -13.54
C HIS A 92 -13.43 -1.50 -14.05
N THR A 93 -14.31 -0.93 -14.85
CA THR A 93 -15.39 -1.60 -15.57
C THR A 93 -15.36 -1.23 -17.05
N ASN A 94 -14.28 -1.57 -17.76
CA ASN A 94 -14.14 -1.39 -19.22
C ASN A 94 -14.29 0.07 -19.72
N LYS A 95 -13.71 1.03 -19.01
CA LYS A 95 -13.77 2.44 -19.43
C LYS A 95 -12.44 2.90 -19.99
N ASP A 96 -12.52 3.70 -21.04
CA ASP A 96 -11.42 4.49 -21.57
C ASP A 96 -11.24 5.71 -20.67
N GLU A 97 -10.29 5.66 -19.74
CA GLU A 97 -10.06 6.78 -18.83
C GLU A 97 -8.56 7.10 -18.73
N ASN A 98 -8.28 8.38 -18.59
CA ASN A 98 -6.95 8.86 -18.32
C ASN A 98 -6.67 8.71 -16.81
N ILE A 99 -5.67 7.90 -16.45
CA ILE A 99 -5.27 7.70 -15.06
C ILE A 99 -4.15 8.66 -14.70
N LEU A 100 -4.40 9.51 -13.71
CA LEU A 100 -3.40 10.42 -13.18
C LEU A 100 -2.60 9.73 -12.07
N ILE A 101 -1.30 9.60 -12.29
CA ILE A 101 -0.38 8.90 -11.40
C ILE A 101 0.95 9.65 -11.27
N ASN A 102 1.59 9.52 -10.11
CA ASN A 102 2.93 10.05 -9.91
C ASN A 102 3.96 9.20 -10.69
N LYS A 103 4.71 9.83 -11.59
CA LYS A 103 5.74 9.18 -12.43
C LYS A 103 6.76 8.40 -11.62
N ASN A 104 7.30 8.99 -10.56
CA ASN A 104 8.31 8.32 -9.72
C ASN A 104 7.77 7.05 -9.06
N ILE A 105 6.47 6.97 -8.86
CA ILE A 105 5.79 5.79 -8.33
C ILE A 105 5.57 4.76 -9.42
N LEU A 106 5.15 5.20 -10.60
CA LEU A 106 5.01 4.32 -11.76
C LEU A 106 6.32 3.60 -12.06
N ASP A 107 7.41 4.35 -12.18
CA ASP A 107 8.75 3.82 -12.46
C ASP A 107 9.21 2.82 -11.36
N ARG A 108 8.94 3.15 -10.09
CA ARG A 108 9.30 2.29 -8.97
C ARG A 108 8.55 0.96 -8.94
N PHE A 109 7.31 0.92 -9.42
CA PHE A 109 6.42 -0.22 -9.40
C PHE A 109 6.07 -0.72 -10.81
N GLU A 110 6.94 -0.48 -11.79
CA GLU A 110 6.73 -0.83 -13.20
C GLU A 110 6.24 -2.27 -13.38
N GLY A 111 6.96 -3.26 -12.85
CA GLY A 111 6.55 -4.66 -12.94
C GLY A 111 5.20 -4.97 -12.31
N LEU A 112 4.76 -4.19 -11.33
CA LEU A 112 3.42 -4.30 -10.74
C LEU A 112 2.36 -3.75 -11.69
N PHE A 113 2.63 -2.62 -12.35
CA PHE A 113 1.72 -2.06 -13.35
C PHE A 113 1.61 -2.92 -14.59
N ASP A 114 2.69 -3.57 -15.02
CA ASP A 114 2.67 -4.53 -16.13
C ASP A 114 1.76 -5.72 -15.84
N ILE A 115 1.88 -6.28 -14.63
CA ILE A 115 0.99 -7.35 -14.16
C ILE A 115 -0.46 -6.89 -14.16
N LEU A 116 -0.74 -5.70 -13.68
CA LEU A 116 -2.08 -5.15 -13.63
C LEU A 116 -2.63 -4.82 -15.01
N ASN A 117 -1.81 -4.27 -15.90
CA ASN A 117 -2.20 -4.00 -17.29
C ASN A 117 -2.63 -5.28 -18.00
N GLN A 118 -1.87 -6.37 -17.84
CA GLN A 118 -2.21 -7.67 -18.40
C GLN A 118 -3.50 -8.24 -17.79
N TYR A 119 -3.64 -8.15 -16.46
CA TYR A 119 -4.78 -8.69 -15.74
C TYR A 119 -6.06 -7.90 -15.94
N LEU A 120 -5.99 -6.59 -15.91
CA LEU A 120 -7.15 -5.70 -16.04
C LEU A 120 -7.46 -5.32 -17.50
N ASN A 121 -6.61 -5.77 -18.44
CA ASN A 121 -6.77 -5.51 -19.88
C ASN A 121 -6.95 -4.02 -20.21
N PHE A 122 -6.06 -3.19 -19.69
CA PHE A 122 -6.05 -1.75 -19.92
C PHE A 122 -5.64 -1.41 -21.37
N LYS A 123 -6.51 -1.67 -22.33
CA LYS A 123 -6.19 -1.44 -23.75
C LYS A 123 -6.04 0.02 -24.14
N ASN A 124 -6.70 0.92 -23.42
CA ASN A 124 -6.80 2.34 -23.78
C ASN A 124 -6.52 3.29 -22.60
N ILE A 125 -5.84 2.84 -21.57
CA ILE A 125 -5.52 3.72 -20.45
C ILE A 125 -4.30 4.56 -20.78
N GLN A 126 -4.47 5.86 -20.78
CA GLN A 126 -3.39 6.84 -20.79
C GLN A 126 -2.98 7.13 -19.36
N PHE A 127 -1.69 6.98 -19.06
CA PHE A 127 -1.14 7.43 -17.80
C PHE A 127 -0.64 8.87 -17.97
N SER A 128 -1.32 9.81 -17.34
CA SER A 128 -0.82 11.17 -17.16
C SER A 128 0.07 11.21 -15.92
N ASN A 129 1.25 11.78 -16.07
CA ASN A 129 2.26 11.80 -15.02
C ASN A 129 2.36 13.19 -14.41
N TYR A 130 2.45 13.24 -13.10
CA TYR A 130 2.85 14.44 -12.37
C TYR A 130 4.10 14.15 -11.55
N GLU A 131 4.93 15.15 -11.38
CA GLU A 131 6.14 15.05 -10.56
C GLU A 131 5.90 15.60 -9.16
N VAL A 132 6.40 14.88 -8.15
CA VAL A 132 6.44 15.36 -6.77
C VAL A 132 7.89 15.64 -6.45
N SER A 133 8.25 16.92 -6.37
CA SER A 133 9.60 17.32 -5.95
C SER A 133 9.79 17.05 -4.45
N LYS A 134 11.02 16.65 -4.06
CA LYS A 134 11.42 16.55 -2.66
C LYS A 134 11.50 17.92 -1.98
N GLU A 135 11.59 18.98 -2.75
CA GLU A 135 11.56 20.35 -2.26
C GLU A 135 10.10 20.72 -1.99
N ARG A 136 9.80 21.10 -0.76
CA ARG A 136 8.47 21.48 -0.25
C ARG A 136 7.87 22.75 -0.91
N ILE A 137 8.10 22.96 -2.19
CA ILE A 137 7.76 24.21 -2.86
C ILE A 137 6.45 24.04 -3.61
N THR A 138 5.59 25.01 -3.43
CA THR A 138 4.26 25.25 -4.06
C THR A 138 4.24 25.17 -5.61
N LYS A 139 5.36 24.88 -6.25
CA LYS A 139 5.54 24.91 -7.70
C LYS A 139 4.92 23.73 -8.47
N HIS A 140 4.41 22.72 -7.79
CA HIS A 140 3.91 21.50 -8.45
C HIS A 140 2.40 21.32 -8.34
N ARG A 141 1.67 22.39 -8.10
CA ARG A 141 0.20 22.34 -8.19
C ARG A 141 -0.21 22.12 -9.63
N PHE A 142 -1.28 21.36 -9.80
CA PHE A 142 -1.90 21.17 -11.09
C PHE A 142 -3.42 21.33 -10.98
N TYR A 143 -4.03 21.77 -12.07
CA TYR A 143 -5.46 21.93 -12.19
C TYR A 143 -6.06 20.72 -12.88
N VAL A 144 -7.24 20.28 -12.43
CA VAL A 144 -8.04 19.23 -13.06
C VAL A 144 -9.46 19.72 -13.26
N LYS A 145 -9.94 19.61 -14.49
CA LYS A 145 -11.31 19.99 -14.85
C LYS A 145 -12.32 19.02 -14.24
N THR A 146 -12.15 17.73 -14.42
CA THR A 146 -12.96 16.69 -13.79
C THR A 146 -12.06 15.63 -13.17
N LEU A 147 -12.07 15.57 -11.86
CA LEU A 147 -11.32 14.59 -11.07
C LEU A 147 -12.26 13.52 -10.56
N LYS A 148 -11.96 12.25 -10.85
CA LYS A 148 -12.66 11.10 -10.29
C LYS A 148 -11.78 10.36 -9.32
N MET A 149 -12.36 9.95 -8.20
CA MET A 149 -11.69 9.16 -7.14
C MET A 149 -12.64 8.13 -6.55
N PHE A 150 -12.08 6.98 -6.20
CA PHE A 150 -12.82 5.90 -5.55
C PHE A 150 -12.39 5.75 -4.10
N ALA A 151 -13.33 5.94 -3.17
CA ALA A 151 -13.05 5.88 -1.73
C ALA A 151 -14.19 5.25 -0.94
N SER A 152 -13.87 4.75 0.27
CA SER A 152 -14.89 4.25 1.20
C SER A 152 -15.84 5.37 1.62
N THR A 153 -17.12 5.03 1.73
CA THR A 153 -18.16 5.94 2.22
C THR A 153 -18.34 5.90 3.73
N ASN A 154 -17.58 5.06 4.44
CA ASN A 154 -17.67 5.02 5.89
C ASN A 154 -17.12 6.31 6.50
N SER A 155 -17.95 6.99 7.30
CA SER A 155 -17.54 8.17 8.07
C SER A 155 -16.61 7.81 9.24
N ASP A 156 -16.69 6.57 9.74
CA ASP A 156 -15.75 6.02 10.72
C ASP A 156 -14.45 5.61 9.99
N VAL A 157 -13.37 6.30 10.31
CA VAL A 157 -12.03 6.08 9.70
C VAL A 157 -11.56 4.64 9.87
N LYS A 158 -11.81 4.01 11.02
CA LYS A 158 -11.40 2.63 11.27
C LYS A 158 -12.12 1.66 10.34
N LYS A 159 -13.43 1.83 10.18
CA LYS A 159 -14.21 1.02 9.24
C LYS A 159 -13.80 1.27 7.79
N ALA A 160 -13.51 2.52 7.42
CA ALA A 160 -13.00 2.86 6.09
C ALA A 160 -11.66 2.17 5.79
N VAL A 161 -10.76 2.13 6.77
CA VAL A 161 -9.48 1.39 6.67
C VAL A 161 -9.71 -0.12 6.51
N ASP A 162 -10.65 -0.67 7.28
CA ASP A 162 -10.98 -2.11 7.20
C ASP A 162 -11.63 -2.47 5.86
N ASP A 163 -12.50 -1.61 5.32
CA ASP A 163 -13.07 -1.80 3.98
C ASP A 163 -11.99 -1.86 2.90
N VAL A 164 -11.01 -0.97 2.96
CA VAL A 164 -9.88 -0.96 2.01
C VAL A 164 -9.04 -2.23 2.12
N LYS A 165 -8.78 -2.74 3.33
CA LYS A 165 -8.07 -4.01 3.52
C LYS A 165 -8.86 -5.20 2.97
N LYS A 166 -10.17 -5.24 3.18
CA LYS A 166 -11.05 -6.27 2.60
C LYS A 166 -11.00 -6.25 1.08
N LEU A 167 -11.08 -5.06 0.48
CA LEU A 167 -10.96 -4.89 -0.96
C LEU A 167 -9.61 -5.39 -1.48
N SER A 168 -8.53 -5.06 -0.77
CA SER A 168 -7.18 -5.51 -1.11
C SER A 168 -7.06 -7.04 -1.08
N VAL A 169 -7.53 -7.67 -0.01
CA VAL A 169 -7.51 -9.14 0.10
C VAL A 169 -8.34 -9.77 -1.03
N ALA A 170 -9.54 -9.25 -1.30
CA ALA A 170 -10.38 -9.76 -2.38
C ALA A 170 -9.69 -9.67 -3.74
N PHE A 171 -9.05 -8.54 -4.04
CA PHE A 171 -8.31 -8.34 -5.28
C PHE A 171 -7.16 -9.33 -5.44
N TRP A 172 -6.25 -9.37 -4.45
CA TRP A 172 -5.05 -10.20 -4.56
C TRP A 172 -5.37 -11.69 -4.52
N GLN A 173 -6.34 -12.12 -3.71
CA GLN A 173 -6.77 -13.52 -3.70
C GLN A 173 -7.38 -13.93 -5.04
N LYS A 174 -8.21 -13.07 -5.65
CA LYS A 174 -8.74 -13.31 -7.00
C LYS A 174 -7.61 -13.40 -8.01
N TYR A 175 -6.68 -12.43 -8.00
CA TYR A 175 -5.53 -12.42 -8.90
C TYR A 175 -4.71 -13.72 -8.79
N MET A 176 -4.38 -14.14 -7.57
CA MET A 176 -3.60 -15.36 -7.34
C MET A 176 -4.31 -16.62 -7.83
N GLN A 177 -5.62 -16.74 -7.57
CA GLN A 177 -6.42 -17.88 -8.03
C GLN A 177 -6.52 -17.98 -9.56
N GLU A 178 -6.55 -16.86 -10.25
CA GLU A 178 -6.68 -16.82 -11.73
C GLU A 178 -5.35 -16.96 -12.47
N ASN A 179 -4.23 -16.60 -11.83
CA ASN A 179 -2.92 -16.52 -12.48
C ASN A 179 -1.90 -17.54 -11.99
N PHE A 180 -2.20 -18.28 -10.92
CA PHE A 180 -1.32 -19.32 -10.40
C PHE A 180 -2.02 -20.66 -10.34
N MET A 181 -1.31 -21.71 -10.77
CA MET A 181 -1.83 -23.08 -10.68
C MET A 181 -2.06 -23.47 -9.22
N PRO A 182 -3.19 -24.12 -8.92
CA PRO A 182 -3.46 -24.64 -7.58
C PRO A 182 -2.33 -25.57 -7.11
N VAL A 183 -1.86 -25.34 -5.91
CA VAL A 183 -0.79 -26.14 -5.28
C VAL A 183 -1.07 -26.29 -3.79
N THR A 184 -0.79 -27.47 -3.24
CA THR A 184 -0.77 -27.64 -1.78
C THR A 184 0.42 -26.89 -1.21
N PRO A 185 0.23 -25.97 -0.25
CA PRO A 185 1.32 -25.20 0.33
C PRO A 185 2.38 -26.09 1.00
N PHE A 186 3.67 -25.87 0.69
CA PHE A 186 4.77 -26.71 1.17
C PHE A 186 5.97 -25.94 1.70
N ARG A 187 6.18 -24.68 1.24
CA ARG A 187 7.32 -23.85 1.64
C ARG A 187 7.17 -23.29 3.05
N LYS A 188 8.29 -23.04 3.68
CA LYS A 188 8.39 -22.20 4.87
C LYS A 188 9.22 -20.98 4.53
N ILE A 189 8.68 -19.78 4.73
CA ILE A 189 9.27 -18.53 4.25
C ILE A 189 9.58 -17.62 5.41
N PHE A 190 10.80 -17.09 5.45
CA PHE A 190 11.16 -15.97 6.29
C PHE A 190 11.25 -14.70 5.46
N ILE A 191 10.35 -13.73 5.73
CA ILE A 191 10.39 -12.42 5.09
C ILE A 191 11.23 -11.49 5.95
N ASN A 192 12.42 -11.15 5.45
CA ASN A 192 13.29 -10.21 6.13
C ASN A 192 12.97 -8.76 5.73
N ARG A 193 13.66 -7.86 6.38
CA ARG A 193 13.70 -6.47 5.97
C ARG A 193 15.13 -6.15 5.52
N SER A 194 15.31 -5.91 4.22
CA SER A 194 16.63 -5.62 3.66
C SER A 194 17.35 -4.49 4.41
N ILE A 195 18.63 -4.70 4.64
CA ILE A 195 19.51 -3.77 5.34
C ILE A 195 20.51 -3.06 4.39
N LYS A 196 20.35 -3.23 3.07
CA LYS A 196 21.29 -2.65 2.11
C LYS A 196 21.02 -1.16 1.84
N GLY A 197 22.08 -0.39 1.72
CA GLY A 197 22.05 1.02 1.34
C GLY A 197 21.38 1.93 2.38
N GLU A 198 20.68 2.96 1.91
CA GLU A 198 19.95 3.90 2.79
C GLU A 198 18.86 3.23 3.63
N LEU A 199 18.45 2.02 3.28
CA LEU A 199 17.46 1.23 4.02
C LEU A 199 18.00 0.69 5.36
N GLN A 200 19.32 0.69 5.58
CA GLN A 200 19.90 0.35 6.90
C GLN A 200 19.32 1.20 8.03
N LYS A 201 19.00 2.46 7.75
CA LYS A 201 18.39 3.39 8.71
C LYS A 201 16.95 2.99 9.10
N ARG A 202 16.36 2.00 8.43
CA ARG A 202 15.00 1.50 8.66
C ARG A 202 14.95 0.08 9.21
N LEU A 203 16.08 -0.42 9.69
CA LEU A 203 16.14 -1.71 10.36
C LEU A 203 15.25 -1.68 11.61
N ARG A 204 14.33 -2.63 11.74
CA ARG A 204 13.44 -2.73 12.92
C ARG A 204 13.81 -3.87 13.83
N CYS A 205 14.29 -5.00 13.30
CA CYS A 205 14.74 -6.15 14.05
C CYS A 205 16.27 -6.26 13.99
N GLY A 206 16.95 -6.04 15.10
CA GLY A 206 18.41 -5.96 15.15
C GLY A 206 19.11 -7.31 15.01
N ASN A 207 18.41 -8.42 15.29
CA ASN A 207 18.96 -9.76 15.20
C ASN A 207 18.24 -10.63 14.15
N GLN A 208 17.72 -10.02 13.09
CA GLN A 208 16.98 -10.76 12.05
C GLN A 208 17.83 -11.84 11.36
N ASP A 209 19.15 -11.63 11.21
CA ASP A 209 20.05 -12.60 10.59
C ASP A 209 20.24 -13.82 11.49
N GLU A 210 20.40 -13.63 12.80
CA GLU A 210 20.44 -14.72 13.78
C GLU A 210 19.13 -15.52 13.78
N ILE A 211 18.00 -14.82 13.66
CA ILE A 211 16.68 -15.43 13.56
C ILE A 211 16.61 -16.30 12.29
N PHE A 212 17.06 -15.76 11.15
CA PHE A 212 17.06 -16.51 9.91
C PHE A 212 17.95 -17.75 9.98
N GLU A 213 19.15 -17.67 10.55
CA GLU A 213 20.03 -18.83 10.70
C GLU A 213 19.40 -19.94 11.59
N LYS A 214 18.61 -19.58 12.59
CA LYS A 214 17.82 -20.55 13.36
C LYS A 214 16.67 -21.15 12.53
N LEU A 215 15.95 -20.33 11.80
CA LEU A 215 14.83 -20.75 10.96
C LEU A 215 15.29 -21.59 9.77
N LYS A 216 16.44 -21.30 9.19
CA LYS A 216 17.07 -22.10 8.14
C LYS A 216 17.30 -23.56 8.55
N LYS A 217 17.67 -23.81 9.81
CA LYS A 217 17.76 -25.16 10.36
C LYS A 217 16.41 -25.90 10.48
N LYS A 218 15.29 -25.16 10.31
CA LYS A 218 13.92 -25.66 10.29
C LYS A 218 13.33 -25.60 8.87
N ASP A 219 14.18 -25.57 7.83
CA ASP A 219 13.86 -25.54 6.39
C ASP A 219 13.14 -24.26 5.92
N PHE A 220 13.40 -23.12 6.56
CA PHE A 220 12.90 -21.84 6.06
C PHE A 220 13.78 -21.29 4.94
N GLU A 221 13.14 -20.81 3.90
CA GLU A 221 13.74 -20.07 2.79
C GLU A 221 13.65 -18.57 3.04
N LEU A 222 14.70 -17.83 2.67
CA LEU A 222 14.69 -16.37 2.77
C LEU A 222 13.93 -15.75 1.61
N LEU A 223 13.01 -14.85 1.92
CA LEU A 223 12.42 -13.92 0.97
C LEU A 223 12.83 -12.50 1.35
N ASP A 224 13.75 -11.91 0.58
CA ASP A 224 14.01 -10.49 0.61
C ASP A 224 13.24 -9.81 -0.54
N PRO A 225 12.19 -9.02 -0.26
CA PRO A 225 11.37 -8.40 -1.31
C PRO A 225 12.13 -7.38 -2.19
N ASN A 226 13.35 -6.99 -1.81
CA ASN A 226 14.17 -6.09 -2.62
C ASN A 226 15.17 -6.83 -3.52
N GLU A 227 15.37 -8.13 -3.30
CA GLU A 227 16.33 -8.95 -4.05
C GLU A 227 15.65 -9.85 -5.09
N VAL A 228 14.35 -10.08 -4.94
CA VAL A 228 13.57 -10.90 -5.88
C VAL A 228 12.55 -10.07 -6.64
N ASN A 229 12.25 -10.47 -7.87
CA ASN A 229 11.16 -9.83 -8.61
C ASN A 229 9.80 -10.19 -8.00
N LEU A 230 8.81 -9.34 -8.28
CA LEU A 230 7.48 -9.46 -7.70
C LEU A 230 6.82 -10.83 -7.99
N LYS A 231 6.96 -11.35 -9.22
CA LYS A 231 6.36 -12.65 -9.60
C LYS A 231 6.96 -13.81 -8.80
N THR A 232 8.25 -13.77 -8.53
CA THR A 232 8.93 -14.73 -7.65
C THR A 232 8.42 -14.63 -6.23
N ALA A 233 8.31 -13.41 -5.67
CA ALA A 233 7.77 -13.20 -4.33
C ALA A 233 6.33 -13.70 -4.21
N MET A 234 5.48 -13.42 -5.21
CA MET A 234 4.11 -13.93 -5.29
C MET A 234 4.09 -15.47 -5.26
N LYS A 235 4.90 -16.11 -6.11
CA LYS A 235 4.98 -17.58 -6.18
C LYS A 235 5.42 -18.19 -4.85
N MET A 236 6.50 -17.66 -4.25
CA MET A 236 7.00 -18.16 -2.97
C MET A 236 5.93 -18.07 -1.87
N CYS A 237 5.24 -16.94 -1.77
CA CYS A 237 4.17 -16.76 -0.78
C CYS A 237 2.94 -17.62 -1.07
N TYR A 238 2.57 -17.83 -2.33
CA TYR A 238 1.45 -18.68 -2.72
C TYR A 238 1.69 -20.17 -2.39
N GLU A 239 2.95 -20.61 -2.49
CA GLU A 239 3.38 -21.97 -2.17
C GLU A 239 3.69 -22.15 -0.67
N ALA A 240 3.60 -21.07 0.14
CA ALA A 240 3.97 -21.13 1.55
C ALA A 240 2.90 -21.78 2.42
N LYS A 241 3.29 -22.77 3.25
CA LYS A 241 2.50 -23.29 4.37
C LYS A 241 2.72 -22.54 5.68
N GLU A 242 3.87 -21.87 5.78
CA GLU A 242 4.26 -21.09 6.96
C GLU A 242 5.08 -19.86 6.53
N ILE A 243 4.71 -18.71 7.05
CA ILE A 243 5.43 -17.45 6.86
C ILE A 243 5.79 -16.87 8.22
N VAL A 244 7.05 -16.55 8.41
CA VAL A 244 7.55 -15.73 9.53
C VAL A 244 8.13 -14.46 8.95
N GLY A 245 7.86 -13.30 9.54
CA GLY A 245 8.45 -12.09 8.97
C GLY A 245 8.49 -10.88 9.91
N VAL A 246 9.48 -10.04 9.67
CA VAL A 246 9.70 -8.79 10.42
C VAL A 246 8.68 -7.74 10.03
N HIS A 247 8.05 -7.10 11.02
CA HIS A 247 7.08 -6.05 10.80
C HIS A 247 7.62 -4.95 9.88
N GLY A 248 6.91 -4.67 8.82
CA GLY A 248 7.27 -3.68 7.81
C GLY A 248 6.56 -3.93 6.47
N ALA A 249 6.76 -3.04 5.51
CA ALA A 249 6.08 -3.11 4.20
C ALA A 249 6.33 -4.43 3.45
N GLY A 250 7.44 -5.13 3.71
CA GLY A 250 7.71 -6.45 3.14
C GLY A 250 6.66 -7.50 3.50
N LEU A 251 6.02 -7.40 4.69
CA LEU A 251 4.94 -8.29 5.08
C LEU A 251 3.68 -8.16 4.21
N THR A 252 3.58 -7.14 3.37
CA THR A 252 2.46 -7.04 2.40
C THR A 252 2.40 -8.26 1.48
N ASN A 253 3.51 -8.95 1.29
CA ASN A 253 3.57 -10.18 0.49
C ASN A 253 2.69 -11.32 1.05
N ILE A 254 2.23 -11.27 2.31
CA ILE A 254 1.24 -12.24 2.82
C ILE A 254 -0.07 -12.23 2.02
N LEU A 255 -0.39 -11.13 1.33
CA LEU A 255 -1.57 -11.04 0.46
C LEU A 255 -1.58 -12.08 -0.66
N PHE A 256 -0.42 -12.61 -1.01
CA PHE A 256 -0.25 -13.64 -2.03
C PHE A 256 -0.37 -15.07 -1.50
N SER A 257 -0.40 -15.26 -0.19
CA SER A 257 -0.49 -16.59 0.40
C SER A 257 -1.91 -17.17 0.33
N GLN A 258 -2.02 -18.48 0.48
CA GLN A 258 -3.31 -19.15 0.53
C GLN A 258 -3.95 -19.04 1.93
N PRO A 259 -5.28 -19.08 2.05
CA PRO A 259 -5.95 -19.14 3.35
C PRO A 259 -5.49 -20.36 4.18
N GLY A 260 -5.52 -20.23 5.51
CA GLY A 260 -5.22 -21.32 6.44
C GLY A 260 -3.74 -21.57 6.72
N ILE A 261 -2.82 -20.87 6.04
CA ILE A 261 -1.38 -21.00 6.34
C ILE A 261 -1.05 -20.38 7.70
N LYS A 262 0.06 -20.83 8.29
CA LYS A 262 0.58 -20.23 9.52
C LYS A 262 1.36 -18.96 9.21
N PHE A 263 1.01 -17.86 9.89
CA PHE A 263 1.70 -16.59 9.75
C PHE A 263 2.14 -16.04 11.11
N THR A 264 3.44 -15.84 11.30
CA THR A 264 4.01 -15.27 12.52
C THR A 264 4.65 -13.92 12.21
N GLN A 265 4.13 -12.88 12.83
CA GLN A 265 4.69 -11.52 12.75
C GLN A 265 5.69 -11.31 13.86
N LEU A 266 6.91 -10.90 13.51
CA LEU A 266 7.94 -10.45 14.47
C LEU A 266 7.82 -8.93 14.62
N THR A 267 7.56 -8.46 15.82
CA THR A 267 7.35 -7.03 16.09
C THR A 267 7.67 -6.70 17.55
N TYR A 268 7.50 -5.46 17.93
CA TYR A 268 7.45 -5.03 19.32
C TYR A 268 6.05 -4.45 19.62
N LYS A 269 5.66 -4.41 20.87
CA LYS A 269 4.32 -3.94 21.24
C LYS A 269 4.13 -2.46 20.92
N ASN A 270 3.35 -2.15 19.90
CA ASN A 270 3.05 -0.79 19.45
C ASN A 270 1.65 -0.70 18.80
N LYS A 271 1.23 0.54 18.45
CA LYS A 271 -0.07 0.80 17.83
C LYS A 271 -0.22 0.26 16.40
N GLN A 272 0.88 -0.11 15.73
CA GLN A 272 0.86 -0.55 14.32
C GLN A 272 0.78 -2.07 14.18
N GLU A 273 0.89 -2.83 15.29
CA GLU A 273 0.88 -4.31 15.25
C GLU A 273 -0.39 -4.88 14.59
N ASP A 274 -1.54 -4.21 14.77
CA ASP A 274 -2.83 -4.67 14.27
C ASP A 274 -2.98 -4.62 12.74
N ILE A 275 -2.09 -3.94 12.02
CA ILE A 275 -2.21 -3.79 10.56
C ILE A 275 -2.22 -5.16 9.89
N TYR A 276 -1.21 -5.98 10.13
CA TYR A 276 -1.08 -7.31 9.52
C TYR A 276 -1.95 -8.36 10.19
N LYS A 277 -2.26 -8.21 11.48
CA LYS A 277 -3.25 -9.02 12.17
C LYS A 277 -4.63 -8.91 11.49
N ASN A 278 -5.06 -7.69 11.18
CA ASN A 278 -6.33 -7.48 10.50
C ASN A 278 -6.35 -8.10 9.09
N ILE A 279 -5.27 -7.95 8.31
CA ILE A 279 -5.15 -8.60 6.99
C ILE A 279 -5.18 -10.12 7.15
N ALA A 280 -4.41 -10.67 8.09
CA ALA A 280 -4.37 -12.10 8.35
C ALA A 280 -5.74 -12.66 8.74
N ASN A 281 -6.49 -11.94 9.56
CA ASN A 281 -7.86 -12.33 9.94
C ASN A 281 -8.81 -12.33 8.72
N ILE A 282 -8.75 -11.31 7.85
CA ILE A 282 -9.56 -11.25 6.63
C ILE A 282 -9.20 -12.43 5.70
N MET A 283 -7.91 -12.75 5.59
CA MET A 283 -7.40 -13.87 4.78
C MET A 283 -7.61 -15.24 5.43
N LYS A 284 -8.10 -15.31 6.67
CA LYS A 284 -8.25 -16.54 7.45
C LYS A 284 -6.91 -17.27 7.66
N LEU A 285 -5.84 -16.53 7.91
CA LEU A 285 -4.54 -17.11 8.26
C LEU A 285 -4.50 -17.49 9.74
N ASN A 286 -3.72 -18.51 10.10
CA ASN A 286 -3.41 -18.84 11.49
C ASN A 286 -2.35 -17.88 12.02
N TYR A 287 -2.82 -16.71 12.52
CA TYR A 287 -1.98 -15.60 12.91
C TYR A 287 -1.37 -15.79 14.30
N ASN A 288 -0.06 -15.62 14.38
CA ASN A 288 0.71 -15.52 15.62
C ASN A 288 1.56 -14.23 15.62
N VAL A 289 1.94 -13.80 16.80
CA VAL A 289 2.85 -12.67 16.96
C VAL A 289 3.95 -13.03 17.98
N SER A 290 5.19 -12.70 17.62
CA SER A 290 6.33 -12.79 18.53
C SER A 290 6.82 -11.38 18.83
N TYR A 291 6.82 -11.02 20.12
CA TYR A 291 7.22 -9.70 20.57
C TYR A 291 8.70 -9.66 20.93
N GLY A 292 9.43 -8.74 20.31
CA GLY A 292 10.78 -8.39 20.67
C GLY A 292 10.83 -7.41 21.84
N LEU A 293 11.96 -7.42 22.52
CA LEU A 293 12.29 -6.40 23.51
C LEU A 293 12.83 -5.16 22.80
N LYS A 294 12.28 -4.00 23.15
CA LYS A 294 12.79 -2.72 22.70
C LYS A 294 14.16 -2.49 23.32
N LYS A 295 15.14 -2.09 22.50
CA LYS A 295 16.43 -1.62 23.01
C LYS A 295 16.34 -0.12 23.24
N ASP A 296 16.87 0.36 24.38
CA ASP A 296 16.96 1.80 24.63
C ASP A 296 17.71 2.50 23.50
N LYS A 297 17.31 3.73 23.23
CA LYS A 297 17.78 4.55 22.10
C LYS A 297 19.31 4.58 22.03
N ASP A 298 19.89 3.75 21.18
CA ASP A 298 21.25 3.96 20.72
C ASP A 298 21.26 4.99 19.59
N ILE A 299 22.34 5.73 19.50
CA ILE A 299 22.63 6.96 18.73
C ILE A 299 22.29 6.92 17.23
N TYR A 300 21.82 5.82 16.69
CA TYR A 300 21.43 5.62 15.30
C TYR A 300 19.91 5.67 15.03
N ALA A 301 19.13 6.10 16.02
CA ALA A 301 17.67 6.12 15.92
C ALA A 301 17.19 7.25 14.98
N THR A 302 16.97 6.89 13.74
CA THR A 302 15.81 7.43 13.03
C THR A 302 14.54 7.05 13.80
N GLU A 303 13.46 7.78 13.67
CA GLU A 303 12.19 7.69 14.43
C GLU A 303 11.57 6.27 14.57
N GLU A 304 12.18 5.23 13.98
CA GLU A 304 11.75 3.83 14.04
C GLU A 304 12.57 3.07 15.08
N GLU A 305 11.88 2.55 16.08
CA GLU A 305 12.47 1.84 17.22
C GLU A 305 12.99 0.44 16.83
N LEU A 306 14.23 0.14 17.22
CA LEU A 306 14.85 -1.15 17.01
C LEU A 306 14.40 -2.14 18.10
N PHE A 307 14.05 -3.37 17.72
CA PHE A 307 13.69 -4.43 18.64
C PHE A 307 14.50 -5.70 18.38
N TYR A 308 14.56 -6.56 19.39
CA TYR A 308 15.25 -7.86 19.34
C TYR A 308 14.32 -8.96 19.80
N ILE A 309 14.23 -10.03 19.02
CA ILE A 309 13.49 -11.23 19.41
C ILE A 309 14.42 -12.09 20.25
N LYS A 310 13.98 -12.44 21.46
CA LYS A 310 14.64 -13.39 22.35
C LYS A 310 13.77 -14.64 22.47
N GLY A 311 14.39 -15.81 22.51
CA GLY A 311 13.70 -17.08 22.64
C GLY A 311 13.65 -17.91 21.35
N ASP A 312 13.01 -19.08 21.45
CA ASP A 312 12.81 -19.99 20.32
C ASP A 312 11.57 -19.57 19.53
N LEU A 313 11.75 -19.46 18.22
CA LEU A 313 10.70 -19.21 17.23
C LEU A 313 10.15 -20.53 16.70
#